data_2e2487cc17fc91596e29a8538fe730e5
#
_entry.id   2e2487cc17fc91596e29a8538fe730e5
#
_cell.length_a   1.000
_cell.length_b   1.000
_cell.length_c   1.000
_cell.angle_alpha   90.00
_cell.angle_beta   90.00
_cell.angle_gamma   90.00
#
_symmetry.space_group_name_H-M   'P 1'
#
loop_
_entity.id
_entity.type
_entity.pdbx_description
1 polymer ?
#
loop_
_entity_poly.entity_id
_entity_poly.type
_entity_poly.pdbx_seq_one_letter_code
_entity_poly.pdbx_strand_id
1 'polypeptide(L)'
;MTVDAVTRSANVARATLYRHFPSGNDLLAAAFNSVIPPAPMPPSEGSLRDRLIALLLAQAEAVAQAPAVLAAMSWLALGRDLEGLPEPRGTRAPDSASITTLRERIAQQYAAPFDAIFDSPEAAELGEVDRSRAIALLIGPLVIGRLSTLPDFDYRECVRAAVDGFLHVQRAQHRASASSIESAGA
;
A
#
# COMPACT_ATOMS: atom_id res chain seq x y z
N MET A 1 -13.19 -20.60 0.39
CA MET A 1 -14.54 -19.97 0.47
C MET A 1 -15.25 -20.28 -0.85
N THR A 2 -16.49 -20.80 -0.84
CA THR A 2 -17.23 -21.12 -2.06
C THR A 2 -18.36 -20.12 -2.30
N VAL A 3 -18.72 -19.86 -3.59
CA VAL A 3 -19.82 -18.97 -3.96
C VAL A 3 -21.13 -19.41 -3.30
N ASP A 4 -21.35 -20.75 -3.17
CA ASP A 4 -22.55 -21.29 -2.52
C ASP A 4 -22.62 -20.97 -1.02
N ALA A 5 -21.49 -20.90 -0.33
CA ALA A 5 -21.46 -20.47 1.07
C ALA A 5 -21.83 -18.98 1.19
N VAL A 6 -21.34 -18.15 0.28
CA VAL A 6 -21.63 -16.71 0.26
C VAL A 6 -23.13 -16.46 -0.03
N THR A 7 -23.69 -17.09 -1.08
CA THR A 7 -25.10 -16.92 -1.43
C THR A 7 -26.04 -17.37 -0.32
N ARG A 8 -25.69 -18.47 0.37
CA ARG A 8 -26.47 -18.97 1.52
C ARG A 8 -26.38 -17.99 2.70
N SER A 9 -25.18 -17.49 3.02
CA SER A 9 -24.97 -16.56 4.13
C SER A 9 -25.66 -15.21 3.90
N ALA A 10 -25.63 -14.72 2.64
CA ALA A 10 -26.27 -13.46 2.25
C ALA A 10 -27.76 -13.59 1.93
N ASN A 11 -28.30 -14.82 1.92
CA ASN A 11 -29.68 -15.12 1.51
C ASN A 11 -30.07 -14.54 0.14
N VAL A 12 -29.17 -14.65 -0.84
CA VAL A 12 -29.39 -14.18 -2.21
C VAL A 12 -29.30 -15.34 -3.20
N ALA A 13 -30.11 -15.25 -4.27
CA ALA A 13 -30.03 -16.23 -5.35
C ALA A 13 -28.70 -16.12 -6.10
N ARG A 14 -28.15 -17.28 -6.52
CA ARG A 14 -26.89 -17.35 -7.27
C ARG A 14 -26.91 -16.48 -8.54
N ALA A 15 -28.06 -16.46 -9.26
CA ALA A 15 -28.25 -15.62 -10.44
C ALA A 15 -28.16 -14.12 -10.13
N THR A 16 -28.65 -13.71 -8.96
CA THR A 16 -28.56 -12.32 -8.50
C THR A 16 -27.10 -11.94 -8.21
N LEU A 17 -26.36 -12.84 -7.56
CA LEU A 17 -24.95 -12.60 -7.27
C LEU A 17 -24.14 -12.45 -8.57
N TYR A 18 -24.29 -13.36 -9.54
CA TYR A 18 -23.56 -13.30 -10.81
C TYR A 18 -23.98 -12.15 -11.73
N ARG A 19 -25.14 -11.55 -11.51
CA ARG A 19 -25.53 -10.31 -12.20
C ARG A 19 -24.73 -9.11 -11.72
N HIS A 20 -24.35 -9.07 -10.44
CA HIS A 20 -23.56 -7.98 -9.84
C HIS A 20 -22.04 -8.24 -9.89
N PHE A 21 -21.66 -9.50 -9.80
CA PHE A 21 -20.25 -9.93 -9.77
C PHE A 21 -20.05 -11.06 -10.78
N PRO A 22 -19.62 -10.75 -12.01
CA PRO A 22 -19.50 -11.73 -13.10
C PRO A 22 -18.61 -12.93 -12.75
N SER A 23 -17.63 -12.75 -11.86
CA SER A 23 -16.73 -13.80 -11.38
C SER A 23 -16.61 -13.82 -9.86
N GLY A 24 -16.08 -14.93 -9.31
CA GLY A 24 -15.72 -15.01 -7.90
C GLY A 24 -14.65 -14.01 -7.50
N ASN A 25 -13.77 -13.65 -8.42
CA ASN A 25 -12.71 -12.65 -8.19
C ASN A 25 -13.29 -11.23 -8.13
N ASP A 26 -14.32 -10.89 -8.93
CA ASP A 26 -15.03 -9.61 -8.83
C ASP A 26 -15.72 -9.47 -7.48
N LEU A 27 -16.36 -10.54 -7.02
CA LEU A 27 -16.96 -10.58 -5.69
C LEU A 27 -15.91 -10.37 -4.58
N LEU A 28 -14.77 -11.04 -4.68
CA LEU A 28 -13.69 -10.95 -3.72
C LEU A 28 -13.06 -9.54 -3.75
N ALA A 29 -12.85 -8.99 -4.94
CA ALA A 29 -12.36 -7.63 -5.12
C ALA A 29 -13.30 -6.59 -4.51
N ALA A 30 -14.61 -6.73 -4.73
CA ALA A 30 -15.61 -5.85 -4.11
C ALA A 30 -15.63 -5.99 -2.58
N ALA A 31 -15.54 -7.21 -2.06
CA ALA A 31 -15.46 -7.46 -0.62
C ALA A 31 -14.22 -6.80 -0.01
N PHE A 32 -13.04 -6.93 -0.62
CA PHE A 32 -11.83 -6.27 -0.15
C PHE A 32 -11.95 -4.74 -0.21
N ASN A 33 -12.48 -4.19 -1.31
CA ASN A 33 -12.70 -2.75 -1.42
C ASN A 33 -13.64 -2.20 -0.33
N SER A 34 -14.58 -3.00 0.15
CA SER A 34 -15.49 -2.59 1.23
C SER A 34 -14.86 -2.60 2.63
N VAL A 35 -13.78 -3.36 2.83
CA VAL A 35 -13.09 -3.47 4.13
C VAL A 35 -11.78 -2.69 4.20
N ILE A 36 -11.26 -2.22 3.06
CA ILE A 36 -10.07 -1.39 3.01
C ILE A 36 -10.45 0.04 3.38
N PRO A 37 -9.98 0.57 4.52
CA PRO A 37 -10.28 1.94 4.90
C PRO A 37 -9.59 2.93 3.96
N PRO A 38 -10.11 4.16 3.85
CA PRO A 38 -9.40 5.23 3.16
C PRO A 38 -8.01 5.43 3.79
N ALA A 39 -7.00 5.66 2.96
CA ALA A 39 -5.67 5.97 3.47
C ALA A 39 -5.71 7.29 4.25
N PRO A 40 -5.13 7.35 5.46
CA PRO A 40 -5.06 8.58 6.22
C PRO A 40 -4.20 9.60 5.47
N MET A 41 -4.64 10.85 5.43
CA MET A 41 -3.87 11.97 4.87
C MET A 41 -2.93 12.54 5.92
N PRO A 42 -1.74 13.01 5.52
CA PRO A 42 -0.81 13.67 6.44
C PRO A 42 -1.36 15.03 6.88
N PRO A 43 -0.89 15.57 8.02
CA PRO A 43 -1.15 16.96 8.38
C PRO A 43 -0.69 17.90 7.27
N SER A 44 -1.41 19.00 7.07
CA SER A 44 -1.04 20.06 6.11
C SER A 44 0.13 20.91 6.60
N GLU A 45 0.34 20.97 7.91
CA GLU A 45 1.34 21.82 8.56
C GLU A 45 2.36 20.96 9.34
N GLY A 46 3.50 21.54 9.61
CA GLY A 46 4.59 20.90 10.35
C GLY A 46 5.81 20.61 9.48
N SER A 47 6.90 20.20 10.12
CA SER A 47 8.12 19.83 9.39
C SER A 47 7.87 18.58 8.52
N LEU A 48 8.66 18.43 7.46
CA LEU A 48 8.63 17.23 6.60
C LEU A 48 8.75 15.94 7.44
N ARG A 49 9.62 15.95 8.45
CA ARG A 49 9.81 14.84 9.38
C ARG A 49 8.54 14.54 10.18
N ASP A 50 7.92 15.55 10.76
CA ASP A 50 6.74 15.37 11.61
C ASP A 50 5.53 14.90 10.80
N ARG A 51 5.36 15.43 9.58
CA ARG A 51 4.31 15.02 8.65
C ARG A 51 4.46 13.56 8.23
N LEU A 52 5.69 13.11 7.92
CA LEU A 52 5.97 11.70 7.61
C LEU A 52 5.71 10.79 8.83
N ILE A 53 6.16 11.16 10.02
CA ILE A 53 5.90 10.39 11.24
C ILE A 53 4.40 10.29 11.51
N ALA A 54 3.66 11.40 11.42
CA ALA A 54 2.23 11.42 11.66
C ALA A 54 1.48 10.51 10.65
N LEU A 55 1.84 10.59 9.37
CA LEU A 55 1.28 9.72 8.33
C LEU A 55 1.51 8.24 8.64
N LEU A 56 2.75 7.86 8.94
CA LEU A 56 3.10 6.46 9.19
C LEU A 56 2.46 5.91 10.47
N LEU A 57 2.34 6.71 11.51
CA LEU A 57 1.63 6.32 12.73
C LEU A 57 0.13 6.11 12.46
N ALA A 58 -0.49 6.99 11.67
CA ALA A 58 -1.89 6.83 11.29
C ALA A 58 -2.11 5.59 10.41
N GLN A 59 -1.18 5.27 9.50
CA GLN A 59 -1.23 4.05 8.71
C GLN A 59 -1.02 2.79 9.55
N ALA A 60 -0.09 2.83 10.52
CA ALA A 60 0.13 1.71 11.45
C ALA A 60 -1.14 1.40 12.26
N GLU A 61 -1.84 2.43 12.72
CA GLU A 61 -3.11 2.30 13.44
C GLU A 61 -4.20 1.71 12.55
N ALA A 62 -4.34 2.20 11.31
CA ALA A 62 -5.30 1.68 10.34
C ALA A 62 -5.06 0.19 10.03
N VAL A 63 -3.81 -0.22 9.87
CA VAL A 63 -3.42 -1.62 9.67
C VAL A 63 -3.71 -2.47 10.92
N ALA A 64 -3.49 -1.92 12.12
CA ALA A 64 -3.75 -2.62 13.38
C ALA A 64 -5.23 -2.91 13.58
N GLN A 65 -6.09 -1.95 13.20
CA GLN A 65 -7.55 -2.07 13.34
C GLN A 65 -8.19 -2.95 12.27
N ALA A 66 -7.56 -3.11 11.12
CA ALA A 66 -8.09 -3.87 10.00
C ALA A 66 -7.11 -4.94 9.49
N PRO A 67 -6.94 -6.07 10.23
CA PRO A 67 -6.04 -7.17 9.80
C PRO A 67 -6.40 -7.73 8.42
N ALA A 68 -7.67 -7.60 8.00
CA ALA A 68 -8.14 -7.98 6.67
C ALA A 68 -7.44 -7.20 5.55
N VAL A 69 -6.95 -5.99 5.81
CA VAL A 69 -6.20 -5.18 4.83
C VAL A 69 -4.90 -5.87 4.44
N LEU A 70 -4.14 -6.39 5.41
CA LEU A 70 -2.90 -7.12 5.13
C LEU A 70 -3.18 -8.39 4.32
N ALA A 71 -4.24 -9.14 4.66
CA ALA A 71 -4.66 -10.31 3.89
C ALA A 71 -5.06 -9.93 2.46
N ALA A 72 -5.79 -8.83 2.28
CA ALA A 72 -6.18 -8.32 0.97
C ALA A 72 -4.98 -7.89 0.13
N MET A 73 -4.03 -7.17 0.72
CA MET A 73 -2.80 -6.74 0.04
C MET A 73 -1.92 -7.93 -0.34
N SER A 74 -1.78 -8.92 0.56
CA SER A 74 -1.05 -10.16 0.27
C SER A 74 -1.70 -10.93 -0.88
N TRP A 75 -3.02 -11.07 -0.89
CA TRP A 75 -3.75 -11.70 -1.97
C TRP A 75 -3.59 -10.94 -3.30
N LEU A 76 -3.69 -9.62 -3.27
CA LEU A 76 -3.45 -8.78 -4.45
C LEU A 76 -2.02 -8.90 -4.97
N ALA A 77 -1.02 -9.03 -4.12
CA ALA A 77 0.37 -9.24 -4.51
C ALA A 77 0.57 -10.61 -5.17
N LEU A 78 0.04 -11.68 -4.58
CA LEU A 78 0.13 -13.05 -5.10
C LEU A 78 -0.56 -13.23 -6.45
N GLY A 79 -1.61 -12.46 -6.76
CA GLY A 79 -2.34 -12.58 -8.02
C GLY A 79 -1.50 -12.27 -9.28
N ARG A 80 -0.31 -11.67 -9.16
CA ARG A 80 0.65 -11.52 -10.28
C ARG A 80 1.36 -12.84 -10.59
N ASP A 81 1.58 -13.66 -9.57
CA ASP A 81 2.29 -14.94 -9.72
C ASP A 81 1.33 -16.08 -10.04
N LEU A 82 0.01 -15.87 -9.83
CA LEU A 82 -1.01 -16.87 -10.15
C LEU A 82 -1.31 -17.00 -11.65
N GLU A 83 -0.89 -16.05 -12.47
CA GLU A 83 -1.05 -16.10 -13.94
C GLU A 83 -0.27 -17.27 -14.57
N GLY A 84 0.72 -17.83 -13.87
CA GLY A 84 1.52 -18.99 -14.29
C GLY A 84 1.07 -20.35 -13.72
N LEU A 85 0.05 -20.39 -12.85
CA LEU A 85 -0.44 -21.65 -12.31
C LEU A 85 -1.46 -22.31 -13.26
N PRO A 86 -1.41 -23.67 -13.43
CA PRO A 86 -2.38 -24.36 -14.24
C PRO A 86 -3.80 -24.15 -13.69
N GLU A 87 -4.69 -23.60 -14.50
CA GLU A 87 -6.08 -23.42 -14.12
C GLU A 87 -6.77 -24.76 -13.85
N PRO A 88 -7.61 -24.86 -12.81
CA PRO A 88 -8.52 -25.99 -12.67
C PRO A 88 -9.42 -26.05 -13.90
N ARG A 89 -9.44 -27.20 -14.58
CA ARG A 89 -10.26 -27.40 -15.78
C ARG A 89 -11.72 -27.02 -15.51
N GLY A 90 -12.20 -25.96 -16.20
CA GLY A 90 -13.61 -25.56 -16.19
C GLY A 90 -13.91 -24.17 -15.63
N THR A 91 -12.92 -23.43 -15.15
CA THR A 91 -13.08 -22.02 -14.77
C THR A 91 -12.64 -21.12 -15.92
N ARG A 92 -13.53 -20.26 -16.37
CA ARG A 92 -13.23 -19.19 -17.32
C ARG A 92 -12.17 -18.29 -16.65
N ALA A 93 -11.12 -17.92 -17.38
CA ALA A 93 -10.08 -17.02 -16.89
C ALA A 93 -10.74 -15.79 -16.24
N PRO A 94 -10.30 -15.38 -15.04
CA PRO A 94 -10.84 -14.18 -14.42
C PRO A 94 -10.54 -12.99 -15.34
N ASP A 95 -11.48 -12.04 -15.42
CA ASP A 95 -11.25 -10.76 -16.08
C ASP A 95 -10.09 -10.07 -15.37
N SER A 96 -8.87 -10.27 -15.89
CA SER A 96 -7.61 -9.69 -15.39
C SER A 96 -7.74 -8.17 -15.21
N ALA A 97 -8.60 -7.54 -16.01
CA ALA A 97 -8.88 -6.11 -15.97
C ALA A 97 -9.43 -5.62 -14.61
N SER A 98 -10.40 -6.32 -14.01
CA SER A 98 -11.01 -5.87 -12.74
C SER A 98 -10.04 -5.92 -11.56
N ILE A 99 -9.18 -6.95 -11.51
CA ILE A 99 -8.16 -7.09 -10.45
C ILE A 99 -7.05 -6.07 -10.64
N THR A 100 -6.60 -5.85 -11.87
CA THR A 100 -5.61 -4.83 -12.20
C THR A 100 -6.11 -3.45 -11.81
N THR A 101 -7.35 -3.11 -12.18
CA THR A 101 -7.98 -1.82 -11.82
C THR A 101 -8.14 -1.65 -10.30
N LEU A 102 -8.46 -2.72 -9.56
CA LEU A 102 -8.52 -2.66 -8.10
C LEU A 102 -7.15 -2.40 -7.48
N ARG A 103 -6.12 -3.11 -7.96
CA ARG A 103 -4.73 -2.90 -7.51
C ARG A 103 -4.27 -1.47 -7.74
N GLU A 104 -4.49 -0.96 -8.95
CA GLU A 104 -4.12 0.40 -9.33
C GLU A 104 -4.79 1.43 -8.41
N ARG A 105 -6.09 1.27 -8.15
CA ARG A 105 -6.81 2.16 -7.23
C ARG A 105 -6.28 2.10 -5.81
N ILE A 106 -6.01 0.90 -5.29
CA ILE A 106 -5.43 0.73 -3.96
C ILE A 106 -4.03 1.33 -3.91
N ALA A 107 -3.19 1.05 -4.91
CA ALA A 107 -1.85 1.62 -4.99
C ALA A 107 -1.89 3.15 -5.01
N GLN A 108 -2.75 3.75 -5.83
CA GLN A 108 -2.96 5.20 -5.87
C GLN A 108 -3.49 5.75 -4.55
N GLN A 109 -4.46 5.09 -3.94
CA GLN A 109 -5.04 5.52 -2.65
C GLN A 109 -3.99 5.56 -1.54
N TYR A 110 -3.07 4.59 -1.51
CA TYR A 110 -2.00 4.53 -0.50
C TYR A 110 -0.75 5.32 -0.88
N ALA A 111 -0.55 5.65 -2.16
CA ALA A 111 0.52 6.56 -2.61
C ALA A 111 0.16 8.04 -2.40
N ALA A 112 -1.09 8.43 -2.61
CA ALA A 112 -1.54 9.81 -2.55
C ALA A 112 -1.15 10.58 -1.28
N PRO A 113 -1.19 9.99 -0.06
CA PRO A 113 -0.72 10.66 1.15
C PRO A 113 0.78 10.99 1.13
N PHE A 114 1.60 10.12 0.51
CA PHE A 114 3.04 10.36 0.34
C PHE A 114 3.28 11.42 -0.72
N ASP A 115 2.52 11.38 -1.82
CA ASP A 115 2.60 12.40 -2.87
C ASP A 115 2.29 13.78 -2.29
N ALA A 116 1.28 13.92 -1.44
CA ALA A 116 0.96 15.16 -0.75
C ALA A 116 2.11 15.70 0.12
N ILE A 117 2.99 14.84 0.62
CA ILE A 117 4.20 15.26 1.36
C ILE A 117 5.34 15.57 0.38
N PHE A 118 5.64 14.66 -0.54
CA PHE A 118 6.80 14.80 -1.41
C PHE A 118 6.62 15.86 -2.51
N ASP A 119 5.40 16.27 -2.83
CA ASP A 119 5.10 17.40 -3.74
C ASP A 119 5.05 18.74 -3.00
N SER A 120 5.21 18.74 -1.69
CA SER A 120 5.20 19.97 -0.90
C SER A 120 6.51 20.75 -1.03
N PRO A 121 6.48 22.09 -0.87
CA PRO A 121 7.69 22.91 -0.94
C PRO A 121 8.79 22.48 0.05
N GLU A 122 8.39 21.98 1.22
CA GLU A 122 9.31 21.50 2.25
C GLU A 122 10.11 20.27 1.79
N ALA A 123 9.60 19.50 0.84
CA ALA A 123 10.28 18.33 0.30
C ALA A 123 11.35 18.69 -0.76
N ALA A 124 11.44 19.95 -1.21
CA ALA A 124 12.44 20.37 -2.19
C ALA A 124 13.88 20.08 -1.76
N GLU A 125 14.16 20.09 -0.46
CA GLU A 125 15.47 19.75 0.11
C GLU A 125 15.90 18.28 -0.13
N LEU A 126 14.97 17.41 -0.52
CA LEU A 126 15.24 16.00 -0.81
C LEU A 126 15.69 15.77 -2.26
N GLY A 127 15.49 16.74 -3.15
CA GLY A 127 15.67 16.56 -4.58
C GLY A 127 14.66 15.58 -5.17
N GLU A 128 15.09 14.84 -6.20
CA GLU A 128 14.24 13.83 -6.82
C GLU A 128 14.10 12.60 -5.90
N VAL A 129 12.86 12.24 -5.57
CA VAL A 129 12.51 11.11 -4.71
C VAL A 129 11.91 9.99 -5.54
N ASP A 130 12.55 8.82 -5.54
CA ASP A 130 11.92 7.59 -6.02
C ASP A 130 10.79 7.20 -5.05
N ARG A 131 9.56 7.48 -5.45
CA ARG A 131 8.34 7.28 -4.66
C ARG A 131 8.14 5.84 -4.22
N SER A 132 8.36 4.89 -5.13
CA SER A 132 8.18 3.47 -4.85
C SER A 132 9.16 2.98 -3.80
N ARG A 133 10.43 3.36 -3.94
CA ARG A 133 11.48 3.04 -2.96
C ARG A 133 11.22 3.72 -1.62
N ALA A 134 10.82 4.98 -1.62
CA ALA A 134 10.50 5.72 -0.40
C ALA A 134 9.37 5.06 0.37
N ILE A 135 8.26 4.73 -0.30
CA ILE A 135 7.11 4.04 0.31
C ILE A 135 7.53 2.68 0.86
N ALA A 136 8.31 1.89 0.10
CA ALA A 136 8.79 0.59 0.54
C ALA A 136 9.65 0.68 1.80
N LEU A 137 10.57 1.65 1.88
CA LEU A 137 11.44 1.85 3.03
C LEU A 137 10.68 2.34 4.27
N LEU A 138 9.66 3.17 4.08
CA LEU A 138 8.90 3.78 5.17
C LEU A 138 7.81 2.83 5.70
N ILE A 139 7.10 2.12 4.83
CA ILE A 139 6.01 1.20 5.21
C ILE A 139 6.53 -0.20 5.55
N GLY A 140 7.58 -0.67 4.88
CA GLY A 140 8.10 -2.02 5.02
C GLY A 140 8.31 -2.46 6.47
N PRO A 141 9.00 -1.68 7.32
CA PRO A 141 9.22 -2.03 8.72
C PRO A 141 7.92 -2.23 9.51
N LEU A 142 6.86 -1.43 9.23
CA LEU A 142 5.56 -1.56 9.90
C LEU A 142 4.86 -2.87 9.53
N VAL A 143 4.88 -3.20 8.23
CA VAL A 143 4.27 -4.44 7.72
C VAL A 143 5.01 -5.66 8.29
N ILE A 144 6.33 -5.65 8.26
CA ILE A 144 7.16 -6.75 8.80
C ILE A 144 6.98 -6.87 10.31
N GLY A 145 7.00 -5.78 11.06
CA GLY A 145 6.78 -5.79 12.50
C GLY A 145 5.42 -6.39 12.87
N ARG A 146 4.39 -6.13 12.07
CA ARG A 146 3.05 -6.70 12.30
C ARG A 146 2.94 -8.18 11.92
N LEU A 147 3.59 -8.60 10.84
CA LEU A 147 3.51 -9.97 10.32
C LEU A 147 4.44 -10.94 11.05
N SER A 148 5.59 -10.48 11.52
CA SER A 148 6.64 -11.34 12.08
C SER A 148 6.47 -11.65 13.57
N THR A 149 5.39 -11.15 14.23
CA THR A 149 5.15 -11.39 15.66
C THR A 149 6.39 -11.16 16.54
N LEU A 150 7.20 -10.16 16.19
CA LEU A 150 8.40 -9.82 16.94
C LEU A 150 8.02 -9.45 18.37
N PRO A 151 8.63 -10.07 19.39
CA PRO A 151 8.39 -9.69 20.77
C PRO A 151 8.86 -8.25 20.99
N ASP A 152 8.10 -7.49 21.78
CA ASP A 152 8.42 -6.13 22.19
C ASP A 152 8.65 -5.12 21.03
N PHE A 153 8.04 -5.35 19.86
CA PHE A 153 8.16 -4.46 18.71
C PHE A 153 7.46 -3.13 18.97
N ASP A 154 8.25 -2.08 19.23
CA ASP A 154 7.75 -0.71 19.31
C ASP A 154 7.66 -0.09 17.90
N TYR A 155 6.45 -0.11 17.33
CA TYR A 155 6.22 0.48 16.02
C TYR A 155 6.42 2.01 15.99
N ARG A 156 6.26 2.72 17.12
CA ARG A 156 6.45 4.17 17.20
C ARG A 156 7.93 4.53 17.09
N GLU A 157 8.78 3.79 17.78
CA GLU A 157 10.23 3.93 17.67
C GLU A 157 10.71 3.54 16.26
N CYS A 158 10.20 2.43 15.74
CA CYS A 158 10.51 1.98 14.39
C CYS A 158 10.15 3.01 13.31
N VAL A 159 8.98 3.66 13.42
CA VAL A 159 8.57 4.74 12.51
C VAL A 159 9.55 5.90 12.56
N ARG A 160 9.94 6.36 13.76
CA ARG A 160 10.89 7.47 13.89
C ARG A 160 12.24 7.11 13.26
N ALA A 161 12.76 5.94 13.56
CA ALA A 161 14.02 5.46 13.00
C ALA A 161 13.98 5.34 11.48
N ALA A 162 12.89 4.81 10.92
CA ALA A 162 12.69 4.69 9.47
C ALA A 162 12.66 6.08 8.79
N VAL A 163 11.92 7.03 9.34
CA VAL A 163 11.84 8.40 8.81
C VAL A 163 13.17 9.11 8.90
N ASP A 164 13.84 9.05 10.05
CA ASP A 164 15.14 9.71 10.26
C ASP A 164 16.21 9.13 9.33
N GLY A 165 16.25 7.80 9.19
CA GLY A 165 17.15 7.12 8.26
C GLY A 165 16.88 7.48 6.80
N PHE A 166 15.63 7.46 6.38
CA PHE A 166 15.23 7.84 5.03
C PHE A 166 15.63 9.28 4.71
N LEU A 167 15.26 10.24 5.55
CA LEU A 167 15.57 11.66 5.35
C LEU A 167 17.09 11.91 5.33
N HIS A 168 17.83 11.25 6.21
CA HIS A 168 19.29 11.37 6.26
C HIS A 168 19.93 10.91 4.95
N VAL A 169 19.58 9.73 4.47
CA VAL A 169 20.12 9.16 3.22
C VAL A 169 19.71 9.99 2.01
N GLN A 170 18.44 10.39 1.92
CA GLN A 170 17.94 11.14 0.79
C GLN A 170 18.60 12.52 0.66
N ARG A 171 18.74 13.25 1.77
CA ARG A 171 19.46 14.53 1.81
C ARG A 171 20.94 14.38 1.46
N ALA A 172 21.60 13.30 1.88
CA ALA A 172 22.99 13.03 1.54
C ALA A 172 23.15 12.76 0.03
N GLN A 173 22.26 12.00 -0.57
CA GLN A 173 22.24 11.72 -2.01
C GLN A 173 22.03 13.01 -2.82
N HIS A 174 21.07 13.85 -2.42
CA HIS A 174 20.80 15.11 -3.10
C HIS A 174 22.01 16.04 -3.08
N ARG A 175 22.68 16.19 -1.94
CA ARG A 175 23.92 17.00 -1.81
C ARG A 175 25.06 16.45 -2.68
N ALA A 176 25.25 15.13 -2.73
CA ALA A 176 26.27 14.52 -3.54
C ALA A 176 26.03 14.76 -5.05
N SER A 177 24.75 14.65 -5.48
CA SER A 177 24.37 14.93 -6.88
C SER A 177 24.60 16.40 -7.25
N ALA A 178 24.26 17.34 -6.38
CA ALA A 178 24.50 18.76 -6.59
C ALA A 178 25.98 19.09 -6.72
N SER A 179 26.85 18.55 -5.86
CA SER A 179 28.30 18.75 -5.91
C SER A 179 28.95 18.16 -7.17
N SER A 180 28.39 17.04 -7.68
CA SER A 180 28.90 16.41 -8.91
C SER A 180 28.59 17.25 -10.16
N ILE A 181 27.46 17.95 -10.20
CA ILE A 181 27.08 18.84 -11.30
C ILE A 181 27.96 20.08 -11.32
N GLU A 182 28.27 20.68 -10.17
CA GLU A 182 29.16 21.84 -10.06
C GLU A 182 30.59 21.50 -10.52
N SER A 183 31.09 20.32 -10.19
CA SER A 183 32.44 19.90 -10.58
C SER A 183 32.56 19.53 -12.07
N ALA A 184 31.48 19.18 -12.74
CA ALA A 184 31.45 18.83 -14.16
C ALA A 184 31.27 20.06 -15.08
N GLY A 185 30.83 21.20 -14.52
CA GLY A 185 30.62 22.47 -15.24
C GLY A 185 31.76 23.48 -15.14
N ALA A 186 32.82 23.19 -14.37
CA ALA A 186 34.02 23.99 -14.20
C ALA A 186 35.18 23.42 -15.00
#